data_30683edb4cf5b189e76870e706db8d94
#
_entry.id   30683edb4cf5b189e76870e706db8d94
#
_cell.length_a   1.000
_cell.length_b   1.000
_cell.length_c   1.000
_cell.angle_alpha   90.00
_cell.angle_beta   90.00
_cell.angle_gamma   90.00
#
_symmetry.space_group_name_H-M   'P 1'
#
loop_
_entity.id
_entity.type
_entity.pdbx_description
1 polymer ?
#
loop_
_entity_poly.entity_id
_entity_poly.type
_entity_poly.pdbx_seq_one_letter_code
_entity_poly.pdbx_strand_id
1 'polypeptide(L)'
;MDKKKQDGTDYAELTPPYWNYLARLIRPFPDFDFFFIKSLRQRAVAKLQLRPGDRVLDLGCGTGASFPYLLQAVTDSGLVVGVEISPDVVINARRRVQKHGWKNVQIIIANAQNLILSERFDAVLMMGAPDIYGSPSILANVVRHLQPRARFAAFGAKLSRHPQAKPVNSIFRSCFSKATFASTPRLDFEPWGPLKDRSAAFNVEERACGLMFLAWGEMLTQDKPFT
;
A
#
# COMPACT_ATOMS: atom_id res chain seq x y z
N MET A 1 14.30 -19.17 9.15
CA MET A 1 14.73 -19.00 7.77
C MET A 1 13.67 -19.58 6.82
N ASP A 2 12.45 -19.16 6.92
CA ASP A 2 11.38 -19.80 6.15
C ASP A 2 10.94 -18.90 4.99
N LYS A 3 11.38 -19.29 3.77
CA LYS A 3 10.88 -18.75 2.49
C LYS A 3 9.53 -19.42 2.15
N LYS A 4 8.68 -19.70 3.12
CA LYS A 4 7.39 -20.31 2.82
C LYS A 4 6.49 -19.34 2.07
N LYS A 5 6.35 -19.61 0.81
CA LYS A 5 5.43 -19.07 -0.17
C LYS A 5 4.03 -19.56 0.18
N GLN A 6 3.05 -18.69 0.18
CA GLN A 6 1.65 -19.07 0.46
C GLN A 6 1.06 -19.96 -0.65
N ASP A 7 1.63 -19.91 -1.89
CA ASP A 7 1.13 -20.58 -3.08
C ASP A 7 2.20 -21.28 -3.95
N GLY A 8 3.42 -21.41 -3.44
CA GLY A 8 4.52 -22.04 -4.19
C GLY A 8 5.17 -21.16 -5.26
N THR A 9 4.71 -19.93 -5.50
CA THR A 9 5.19 -19.03 -6.55
C THR A 9 6.53 -18.39 -6.19
N ASP A 10 7.47 -18.21 -7.15
CA ASP A 10 8.68 -17.43 -6.95
C ASP A 10 8.41 -15.94 -7.15
N TYR A 11 8.07 -15.26 -6.07
CA TYR A 11 7.77 -13.82 -6.09
C TYR A 11 8.97 -12.95 -6.45
N ALA A 12 10.22 -13.47 -6.35
CA ALA A 12 11.40 -12.73 -6.75
C ALA A 12 11.42 -12.45 -8.27
N GLU A 13 10.88 -13.39 -9.07
CA GLU A 13 10.75 -13.21 -10.52
C GLU A 13 9.63 -12.24 -10.90
N LEU A 14 8.58 -12.13 -10.05
CA LEU A 14 7.46 -11.25 -10.27
C LEU A 14 7.70 -9.81 -9.81
N THR A 15 8.79 -9.54 -9.07
CA THR A 15 9.06 -8.20 -8.56
C THR A 15 9.88 -7.40 -9.56
N PRO A 16 9.49 -6.16 -9.92
CA PRO A 16 10.30 -5.32 -10.77
C PRO A 16 11.73 -5.18 -10.23
N PRO A 17 12.78 -5.40 -11.03
CA PRO A 17 14.19 -5.39 -10.59
C PRO A 17 14.60 -4.11 -9.86
N TYR A 18 13.96 -2.98 -10.18
CA TYR A 18 14.18 -1.68 -9.56
C TYR A 18 13.97 -1.70 -8.04
N TRP A 19 12.88 -2.32 -7.57
CA TRP A 19 12.56 -2.38 -6.14
C TRP A 19 13.54 -3.27 -5.38
N ASN A 20 13.95 -4.39 -5.98
CA ASN A 20 14.96 -5.28 -5.40
C ASN A 20 16.31 -4.57 -5.27
N TYR A 21 16.72 -3.83 -6.32
CA TYR A 21 17.95 -3.02 -6.28
C TYR A 21 17.90 -1.94 -5.19
N LEU A 22 16.82 -1.14 -5.17
CA LEU A 22 16.64 -0.09 -4.16
C LEU A 22 16.63 -0.67 -2.74
N ALA A 23 15.94 -1.78 -2.53
CA ALA A 23 15.87 -2.45 -1.23
C ALA A 23 17.25 -2.88 -0.74
N ARG A 24 18.11 -3.39 -1.64
CA ARG A 24 19.50 -3.75 -1.30
C ARG A 24 20.35 -2.53 -0.95
N LEU A 25 20.19 -1.44 -1.67
CA LEU A 25 20.90 -0.19 -1.43
C LEU A 25 20.58 0.42 -0.07
N ILE A 26 19.32 0.44 0.35
CA ILE A 26 18.87 1.02 1.63
C ILE A 26 18.96 0.04 2.80
N ARG A 27 19.36 -1.21 2.57
CA ARG A 27 19.46 -2.27 3.60
C ARG A 27 20.25 -1.90 4.86
N PRO A 28 21.34 -1.10 4.79
CA PRO A 28 22.06 -0.65 5.98
C PRO A 28 21.25 0.31 6.86
N PHE A 29 20.18 0.90 6.33
CA PHE A 29 19.36 1.91 6.99
C PHE A 29 17.94 1.39 7.26
N PRO A 30 17.71 0.60 8.33
CA PRO A 30 16.41 -0.04 8.56
C PRO A 30 15.26 0.95 8.78
N ASP A 31 15.55 2.18 9.22
CA ASP A 31 14.54 3.23 9.40
C ASP A 31 14.47 4.21 8.22
N PHE A 32 15.05 3.82 7.07
CA PHE A 32 14.98 4.67 5.89
C PHE A 32 13.52 4.94 5.50
N ASP A 33 13.17 6.20 5.39
CA ASP A 33 11.92 6.68 4.82
C ASP A 33 12.21 7.93 3.98
N PHE A 34 11.53 8.07 2.87
CA PHE A 34 11.64 9.27 2.06
C PHE A 34 11.00 10.44 2.83
N PHE A 35 11.81 11.42 3.23
CA PHE A 35 11.38 12.54 4.09
C PHE A 35 10.16 13.29 3.53
N PHE A 36 10.07 13.43 2.20
CA PHE A 36 8.97 14.10 1.52
C PHE A 36 7.66 13.27 1.51
N ILE A 37 7.73 11.95 1.73
CA ILE A 37 6.56 11.06 1.85
C ILE A 37 6.14 10.91 3.32
N LYS A 38 7.02 11.20 4.27
CA LYS A 38 6.75 11.02 5.70
C LYS A 38 5.46 11.71 6.15
N SER A 39 5.30 13.00 5.84
CA SER A 39 4.10 13.77 6.21
C SER A 39 2.83 13.23 5.53
N LEU A 40 2.94 12.78 4.28
CA LEU A 40 1.82 12.18 3.55
C LEU A 40 1.43 10.82 4.15
N ARG A 41 2.41 10.04 4.60
CA ARG A 41 2.18 8.77 5.29
C ARG A 41 1.46 8.96 6.62
N GLN A 42 1.92 9.91 7.45
CA GLN A 42 1.24 10.27 8.69
C GLN A 42 -0.22 10.71 8.43
N ARG A 43 -0.41 11.52 7.40
CA ARG A 43 -1.75 11.97 6.99
C ARG A 43 -2.63 10.81 6.51
N ALA A 44 -2.09 9.89 5.72
CA ALA A 44 -2.81 8.70 5.27
C ALA A 44 -3.26 7.83 6.46
N VAL A 45 -2.37 7.60 7.43
CA VAL A 45 -2.72 6.86 8.65
C VAL A 45 -3.78 7.60 9.47
N ALA A 46 -3.67 8.92 9.61
CA ALA A 46 -4.68 9.72 10.30
C ALA A 46 -6.08 9.63 9.65
N LYS A 47 -6.13 9.51 8.31
CA LYS A 47 -7.40 9.33 7.58
C LYS A 47 -8.06 7.98 7.83
N LEU A 48 -7.32 6.98 8.28
CA LEU A 48 -7.88 5.70 8.69
C LEU A 48 -8.65 5.78 10.02
N GLN A 49 -8.49 6.85 10.82
CA GLN A 49 -9.18 7.03 12.11
C GLN A 49 -9.11 5.78 13.00
N LEU A 50 -7.91 5.20 13.10
CA LEU A 50 -7.67 3.97 13.83
C LEU A 50 -7.92 4.15 15.33
N ARG A 51 -8.33 3.06 15.97
CA ARG A 51 -8.58 2.97 17.41
C ARG A 51 -7.64 1.95 18.04
N PRO A 52 -7.34 2.07 19.32
CA PRO A 52 -6.68 0.99 20.08
C PRO A 52 -7.40 -0.34 19.86
N GLY A 53 -6.65 -1.39 19.52
CA GLY A 53 -7.18 -2.72 19.23
C GLY A 53 -7.54 -3.00 17.77
N ASP A 54 -7.58 -1.98 16.90
CA ASP A 54 -7.88 -2.18 15.48
C ASP A 54 -6.81 -3.09 14.81
N ARG A 55 -7.26 -3.86 13.84
CA ARG A 55 -6.44 -4.72 12.99
C ARG A 55 -6.29 -4.04 11.63
N VAL A 56 -5.05 -3.79 11.21
CA VAL A 56 -4.76 -3.04 9.99
C VAL A 56 -3.98 -3.87 9.00
N LEU A 57 -4.43 -3.86 7.74
CA LEU A 57 -3.73 -4.47 6.62
C LEU A 57 -2.95 -3.39 5.85
N ASP A 58 -1.62 -3.50 5.80
CA ASP A 58 -0.73 -2.61 5.02
C ASP A 58 -0.31 -3.35 3.74
N LEU A 59 -1.00 -3.06 2.63
CA LEU A 59 -0.80 -3.71 1.34
C LEU A 59 0.26 -3.01 0.50
N GLY A 60 1.26 -3.76 0.07
CA GLY A 60 2.47 -3.20 -0.51
C GLY A 60 3.26 -2.47 0.57
N CYS A 61 3.42 -3.08 1.75
CA CYS A 61 4.00 -2.44 2.93
C CYS A 61 5.47 -2.00 2.74
N GLY A 62 6.11 -2.49 1.69
CA GLY A 62 7.48 -2.15 1.37
C GLY A 62 8.43 -2.48 2.51
N THR A 63 9.25 -1.52 2.90
CA THR A 63 10.21 -1.63 4.01
C THR A 63 9.57 -1.41 5.38
N GLY A 64 8.25 -1.38 5.48
CA GLY A 64 7.51 -1.15 6.73
C GLY A 64 7.59 0.29 7.24
N ALA A 65 7.76 1.28 6.35
CA ALA A 65 7.86 2.68 6.75
C ALA A 65 6.56 3.24 7.36
N SER A 66 5.40 2.59 7.15
CA SER A 66 4.12 2.93 7.76
C SER A 66 3.95 2.37 9.17
N PHE A 67 4.66 1.29 9.52
CA PHE A 67 4.44 0.56 10.77
C PHE A 67 4.52 1.43 12.04
N PRO A 68 5.49 2.36 12.21
CA PRO A 68 5.53 3.20 13.41
C PRO A 68 4.25 3.99 13.67
N TYR A 69 3.65 4.50 12.60
CA TYR A 69 2.43 5.32 12.68
C TYR A 69 1.17 4.47 12.90
N LEU A 70 1.12 3.30 12.25
CA LEU A 70 0.03 2.34 12.44
C LEU A 70 0.03 1.81 13.87
N LEU A 71 1.18 1.36 14.37
CA LEU A 71 1.34 0.84 15.73
C LEU A 71 1.03 1.87 16.80
N GLN A 72 1.45 3.12 16.60
CA GLN A 72 1.09 4.21 17.51
C GLN A 72 -0.44 4.38 17.62
N ALA A 73 -1.16 4.19 16.51
CA ALA A 73 -2.61 4.37 16.47
C ALA A 73 -3.38 3.16 17.03
N VAL A 74 -2.96 1.93 16.70
CA VAL A 74 -3.66 0.71 17.15
C VAL A 74 -3.22 0.23 18.54
N THR A 75 -2.10 0.75 19.04
CA THR A 75 -1.46 0.36 20.31
C THR A 75 -1.05 -1.12 20.38
N ASP A 76 -0.60 -1.61 21.53
CA ASP A 76 -0.20 -3.01 21.72
C ASP A 76 -1.36 -4.00 21.64
N SER A 77 -2.59 -3.53 21.80
CA SER A 77 -3.81 -4.34 21.70
C SER A 77 -4.27 -4.59 20.25
N GLY A 78 -3.75 -3.81 19.29
CA GLY A 78 -4.06 -3.97 17.87
C GLY A 78 -3.04 -4.82 17.12
N LEU A 79 -3.26 -5.02 15.83
CA LEU A 79 -2.40 -5.81 14.96
C LEU A 79 -2.14 -5.07 13.64
N VAL A 80 -0.90 -5.08 13.19
CA VAL A 80 -0.53 -4.64 11.83
C VAL A 80 -0.05 -5.83 11.03
N VAL A 81 -0.70 -6.10 9.90
CA VAL A 81 -0.26 -7.13 8.94
C VAL A 81 0.22 -6.46 7.67
N GLY A 82 1.53 -6.53 7.43
CA GLY A 82 2.15 -6.05 6.19
C GLY A 82 2.19 -7.14 5.14
N VAL A 83 1.72 -6.85 3.94
CA VAL A 83 1.81 -7.75 2.77
C VAL A 83 2.70 -7.11 1.73
N GLU A 84 3.72 -7.83 1.28
CA GLU A 84 4.67 -7.37 0.28
C GLU A 84 5.05 -8.54 -0.63
N ILE A 85 5.13 -8.27 -1.93
CA ILE A 85 5.47 -9.31 -2.92
C ILE A 85 6.97 -9.58 -2.98
N SER A 86 7.82 -8.57 -2.73
CA SER A 86 9.27 -8.69 -2.86
C SER A 86 9.93 -9.27 -1.61
N PRO A 87 10.57 -10.46 -1.68
CA PRO A 87 11.34 -11.01 -0.57
C PRO A 87 12.51 -10.12 -0.14
N ASP A 88 13.18 -9.44 -1.09
CA ASP A 88 14.31 -8.54 -0.79
C ASP A 88 13.85 -7.30 0.00
N VAL A 89 12.67 -6.77 -0.33
CA VAL A 89 12.08 -5.63 0.38
C VAL A 89 11.62 -6.04 1.79
N VAL A 90 11.02 -7.22 1.92
CA VAL A 90 10.57 -7.78 3.22
C VAL A 90 11.72 -7.95 4.20
N ILE A 91 12.94 -8.25 3.74
CA ILE A 91 14.11 -8.31 4.62
C ILE A 91 14.29 -7.00 5.39
N ASN A 92 14.12 -5.85 4.73
CA ASN A 92 14.24 -4.54 5.36
C ASN A 92 13.09 -4.28 6.36
N ALA A 93 11.86 -4.67 6.00
CA ALA A 93 10.72 -4.57 6.91
C ALA A 93 10.92 -5.40 8.18
N ARG A 94 11.38 -6.66 8.04
CA ARG A 94 11.68 -7.54 9.19
C ARG A 94 12.79 -6.99 10.06
N ARG A 95 13.85 -6.41 9.47
CA ARG A 95 14.93 -5.75 10.24
C ARG A 95 14.41 -4.55 11.02
N ARG A 96 13.51 -3.77 10.43
CA ARG A 96 12.84 -2.66 11.13
C ARG A 96 12.03 -3.17 12.33
N VAL A 97 11.20 -4.18 12.15
CA VAL A 97 10.41 -4.80 13.22
C VAL A 97 11.33 -5.31 14.35
N GLN A 98 12.39 -6.02 14.00
CA GLN A 98 13.36 -6.55 14.95
C GLN A 98 14.08 -5.43 15.72
N LYS A 99 14.54 -4.38 15.02
CA LYS A 99 15.23 -3.23 15.62
C LYS A 99 14.39 -2.54 16.69
N HIS A 100 13.09 -2.39 16.43
CA HIS A 100 12.17 -1.70 17.35
C HIS A 100 11.47 -2.63 18.35
N GLY A 101 11.67 -3.95 18.24
CA GLY A 101 11.09 -4.92 19.16
C GLY A 101 9.56 -5.04 19.06
N TRP A 102 8.95 -4.64 17.96
CA TRP A 102 7.50 -4.71 17.80
C TRP A 102 6.99 -6.15 17.74
N LYS A 103 6.02 -6.48 18.59
CA LYS A 103 5.47 -7.83 18.74
C LYS A 103 4.13 -8.02 18.03
N ASN A 104 3.43 -6.94 17.73
CA ASN A 104 2.12 -6.91 17.10
C ASN A 104 2.19 -6.50 15.61
N VAL A 105 3.29 -6.91 14.93
CA VAL A 105 3.47 -6.81 13.48
C VAL A 105 3.69 -8.19 12.90
N GLN A 106 2.94 -8.52 11.86
CA GLN A 106 3.16 -9.71 11.02
C GLN A 106 3.51 -9.26 9.61
N ILE A 107 4.45 -9.96 8.94
CA ILE A 107 4.85 -9.66 7.56
C ILE A 107 4.71 -10.92 6.72
N ILE A 108 3.88 -10.84 5.69
CA ILE A 108 3.55 -11.91 4.76
C ILE A 108 4.15 -11.59 3.39
N ILE A 109 4.88 -12.55 2.81
CA ILE A 109 5.30 -12.48 1.41
C ILE A 109 4.19 -13.10 0.58
N ALA A 110 3.44 -12.27 -0.14
CA ALA A 110 2.33 -12.73 -0.97
C ALA A 110 1.99 -11.72 -2.07
N ASN A 111 1.39 -12.23 -3.14
CA ASN A 111 0.71 -11.40 -4.11
C ASN A 111 -0.70 -11.07 -3.58
N ALA A 112 -1.05 -9.78 -3.52
CA ALA A 112 -2.36 -9.33 -3.06
C ALA A 112 -3.53 -9.91 -3.88
N GLN A 113 -3.27 -10.31 -5.13
CA GLN A 113 -4.28 -10.95 -5.99
C GLN A 113 -4.74 -12.31 -5.45
N ASN A 114 -3.82 -13.08 -4.88
CA ASN A 114 -4.05 -14.44 -4.38
C ASN A 114 -3.97 -14.50 -2.85
N LEU A 115 -4.08 -13.35 -2.19
CA LEU A 115 -3.98 -13.27 -0.74
C LEU A 115 -5.11 -14.05 -0.06
N ILE A 116 -4.73 -14.90 0.89
CA ILE A 116 -5.67 -15.64 1.75
C ILE A 116 -5.28 -15.36 3.20
N LEU A 117 -6.20 -14.76 3.94
CA LEU A 117 -6.05 -14.46 5.37
C LEU A 117 -7.24 -15.03 6.12
N SER A 118 -6.98 -15.63 7.29
CA SER A 118 -8.03 -16.19 8.16
C SER A 118 -8.79 -15.12 8.95
N GLU A 119 -8.22 -13.92 9.02
CA GLU A 119 -8.70 -12.84 9.86
C GLU A 119 -9.26 -11.70 9.02
N ARG A 120 -10.13 -10.90 9.65
CA ARG A 120 -10.66 -9.68 9.03
C ARG A 120 -10.04 -8.44 9.65
N PHE A 121 -9.94 -7.37 8.86
CA PHE A 121 -9.26 -6.14 9.21
C PHE A 121 -10.23 -4.96 9.25
N ASP A 122 -10.03 -4.07 10.22
CA ASP A 122 -10.82 -2.86 10.43
C ASP A 122 -10.42 -1.73 9.48
N ALA A 123 -9.21 -1.82 8.94
CA ALA A 123 -8.70 -0.84 7.98
C ALA A 123 -7.65 -1.44 7.04
N VAL A 124 -7.49 -0.81 5.87
CA VAL A 124 -6.44 -1.13 4.89
C VAL A 124 -5.71 0.14 4.45
N LEU A 125 -4.38 0.06 4.47
CA LEU A 125 -3.48 1.09 3.96
C LEU A 125 -2.81 0.61 2.67
N MET A 126 -2.69 1.49 1.67
CA MET A 126 -2.03 1.23 0.38
C MET A 126 -1.15 2.42 0.00
N MET A 127 0.13 2.38 0.41
CA MET A 127 1.07 3.49 0.19
C MET A 127 1.97 3.24 -1.01
N GLY A 128 1.70 3.92 -2.13
CA GLY A 128 2.52 3.78 -3.34
C GLY A 128 2.38 2.42 -4.02
N ALA A 129 1.21 1.82 -3.95
CA ALA A 129 0.90 0.48 -4.48
C ALA A 129 -0.13 0.56 -5.64
N PRO A 130 0.23 1.16 -6.80
CA PRO A 130 -0.70 1.39 -7.91
C PRO A 130 -1.27 0.09 -8.48
N ASP A 131 -0.50 -0.98 -8.44
CA ASP A 131 -0.92 -2.30 -8.92
C ASP A 131 -2.06 -2.89 -8.05
N ILE A 132 -2.17 -2.45 -6.80
CA ILE A 132 -3.20 -2.91 -5.86
C ILE A 132 -4.46 -2.05 -5.98
N TYR A 133 -4.35 -0.76 -5.66
CA TYR A 133 -5.54 0.12 -5.65
C TYR A 133 -6.10 0.41 -7.05
N GLY A 134 -5.29 0.24 -8.10
CA GLY A 134 -5.71 0.39 -9.50
C GLY A 134 -6.32 -0.87 -10.12
N SER A 135 -6.34 -2.00 -9.40
CA SER A 135 -6.83 -3.28 -9.92
C SER A 135 -8.17 -3.68 -9.30
N PRO A 136 -9.27 -3.73 -10.09
CA PRO A 136 -10.57 -4.18 -9.61
C PRO A 136 -10.56 -5.60 -9.06
N SER A 137 -9.78 -6.51 -9.68
CA SER A 137 -9.69 -7.92 -9.25
C SER A 137 -8.96 -8.07 -7.91
N ILE A 138 -7.86 -7.34 -7.72
CA ILE A 138 -7.13 -7.34 -6.44
C ILE A 138 -8.00 -6.75 -5.33
N LEU A 139 -8.66 -5.62 -5.58
CA LEU A 139 -9.57 -5.01 -4.60
C LEU A 139 -10.73 -5.94 -4.25
N ALA A 140 -11.25 -6.71 -5.22
CA ALA A 140 -12.28 -7.71 -4.95
C ALA A 140 -11.80 -8.79 -3.97
N ASN A 141 -10.55 -9.23 -4.10
CA ASN A 141 -9.97 -10.17 -3.15
C ASN A 141 -9.74 -9.53 -1.78
N VAL A 142 -9.17 -8.32 -1.76
CA VAL A 142 -8.87 -7.58 -0.52
C VAL A 142 -10.13 -7.37 0.33
N VAL A 143 -11.24 -6.97 -0.28
CA VAL A 143 -12.52 -6.72 0.44
C VAL A 143 -13.00 -7.94 1.22
N ARG A 144 -12.71 -9.18 0.77
CA ARG A 144 -13.07 -10.41 1.49
C ARG A 144 -12.41 -10.53 2.86
N HIS A 145 -11.29 -9.85 3.05
CA HIS A 145 -10.50 -9.82 4.28
C HIS A 145 -10.78 -8.60 5.15
N LEU A 146 -11.76 -7.78 4.78
CA LEU A 146 -12.11 -6.57 5.53
C LEU A 146 -13.40 -6.77 6.32
N GLN A 147 -13.48 -6.07 7.44
CA GLN A 147 -14.73 -5.92 8.19
C GLN A 147 -15.74 -5.09 7.38
N PRO A 148 -17.04 -5.24 7.62
CA PRO A 148 -18.03 -4.34 7.05
C PRO A 148 -17.68 -2.87 7.35
N ARG A 149 -17.70 -2.02 6.32
CA ARG A 149 -17.33 -0.60 6.40
C ARG A 149 -15.89 -0.35 6.88
N ALA A 150 -14.97 -1.29 6.63
CA ALA A 150 -13.56 -1.09 6.92
C ALA A 150 -13.05 0.17 6.22
N ARG A 151 -12.22 0.93 6.93
CA ARG A 151 -11.66 2.19 6.43
C ARG A 151 -10.48 1.90 5.51
N PHE A 152 -10.32 2.73 4.50
CA PHE A 152 -9.14 2.65 3.63
C PHE A 152 -8.46 4.00 3.49
N ALA A 153 -7.14 3.95 3.24
CA ALA A 153 -6.38 5.08 2.73
C ALA A 153 -5.39 4.59 1.67
N ALA A 154 -5.33 5.30 0.56
CA ALA A 154 -4.43 5.01 -0.55
C ALA A 154 -3.70 6.28 -0.97
N PHE A 155 -2.39 6.19 -1.10
CA PHE A 155 -1.54 7.26 -1.61
C PHE A 155 -0.85 6.79 -2.88
N GLY A 156 -0.77 7.69 -3.86
CA GLY A 156 -0.05 7.42 -5.10
C GLY A 156 0.33 8.66 -5.87
N ALA A 157 1.04 8.41 -6.96
CA ALA A 157 1.38 9.41 -7.94
C ALA A 157 0.55 9.24 -9.21
N LYS A 158 0.33 10.34 -9.92
CA LYS A 158 -0.39 10.37 -11.20
C LYS A 158 0.21 11.42 -12.12
N LEU A 159 -0.14 11.40 -13.40
CA LEU A 159 0.14 12.51 -14.29
C LEU A 159 -0.78 13.69 -13.96
N SER A 160 -0.21 14.89 -13.98
CA SER A 160 -0.96 16.11 -13.71
C SER A 160 -1.32 16.84 -14.99
N ARG A 161 -2.54 17.40 -15.02
CA ARG A 161 -2.97 18.34 -16.06
C ARG A 161 -2.44 19.75 -15.88
N HIS A 162 -1.83 20.04 -14.73
CA HIS A 162 -1.30 21.37 -14.44
C HIS A 162 -0.14 21.74 -15.38
N PRO A 163 -0.12 22.92 -15.99
CA PRO A 163 0.90 23.28 -16.97
C PRO A 163 2.33 23.17 -16.44
N GLN A 164 2.57 23.56 -15.18
CA GLN A 164 3.87 23.49 -14.51
C GLN A 164 4.36 22.05 -14.28
N ALA A 165 3.49 21.06 -14.35
CA ALA A 165 3.85 19.67 -14.15
C ALA A 165 4.33 18.96 -15.44
N LYS A 166 4.26 19.61 -16.61
CA LYS A 166 4.64 19.00 -17.91
C LYS A 166 6.03 18.34 -17.89
N PRO A 167 7.12 18.98 -17.42
CA PRO A 167 8.45 18.36 -17.40
C PRO A 167 8.49 17.13 -16.46
N VAL A 168 7.81 17.22 -15.31
CA VAL A 168 7.74 16.12 -14.34
C VAL A 168 6.96 14.95 -14.89
N ASN A 169 5.87 15.19 -15.65
CA ASN A 169 5.10 14.14 -16.31
C ASN A 169 5.95 13.28 -17.24
N SER A 170 6.88 13.89 -17.99
CA SER A 170 7.77 13.17 -18.90
C SER A 170 8.73 12.24 -18.15
N ILE A 171 9.31 12.72 -17.06
CA ILE A 171 10.16 11.91 -16.18
C ILE A 171 9.33 10.78 -15.54
N PHE A 172 8.15 11.11 -15.02
CA PHE A 172 7.27 10.15 -14.37
C PHE A 172 6.86 9.01 -15.31
N ARG A 173 6.50 9.31 -16.56
CA ARG A 173 6.19 8.28 -17.57
C ARG A 173 7.36 7.32 -17.80
N SER A 174 8.59 7.83 -17.89
CA SER A 174 9.78 7.01 -18.08
C SER A 174 10.10 6.11 -16.87
N CYS A 175 9.85 6.59 -15.66
CA CYS A 175 10.12 5.85 -14.43
C CYS A 175 9.01 4.88 -14.05
N PHE A 176 7.74 5.24 -14.32
CA PHE A 176 6.58 4.47 -13.89
C PHE A 176 6.57 3.05 -14.45
N SER A 177 6.83 2.89 -15.76
CA SER A 177 6.87 1.59 -16.41
C SER A 177 7.96 0.64 -15.86
N LYS A 178 8.98 1.21 -15.19
CA LYS A 178 10.06 0.42 -14.56
C LYS A 178 9.77 0.06 -13.10
N ALA A 179 8.84 0.76 -12.47
CA ALA A 179 8.57 0.67 -11.04
C ALA A 179 7.28 -0.08 -10.69
N THR A 180 6.40 -0.31 -11.67
CA THR A 180 5.09 -0.96 -11.45
C THR A 180 4.77 -1.94 -12.56
N PHE A 181 3.81 -2.84 -12.31
CA PHE A 181 3.20 -3.71 -13.32
C PHE A 181 2.02 -3.03 -14.04
N ALA A 182 1.60 -1.85 -13.57
CA ALA A 182 0.50 -1.11 -14.16
C ALA A 182 0.87 -0.57 -15.54
N SER A 183 -0.13 -0.44 -16.40
CA SER A 183 0.02 0.18 -17.72
C SER A 183 0.50 1.62 -17.61
N THR A 184 1.15 2.13 -18.67
CA THR A 184 1.62 3.52 -18.72
C THR A 184 0.47 4.49 -18.41
N PRO A 185 0.64 5.38 -17.44
CA PRO A 185 -0.43 6.26 -17.00
C PRO A 185 -0.82 7.26 -18.10
N ARG A 186 -2.12 7.55 -18.19
CA ARG A 186 -2.69 8.57 -19.07
C ARG A 186 -3.02 9.82 -18.26
N LEU A 187 -3.07 10.99 -18.92
CA LEU A 187 -3.39 12.27 -18.25
C LEU A 187 -4.81 12.32 -17.67
N ASP A 188 -5.73 11.58 -18.29
CA ASP A 188 -7.14 11.46 -17.90
C ASP A 188 -7.42 10.30 -16.92
N PHE A 189 -6.38 9.55 -16.58
CA PHE A 189 -6.51 8.40 -15.70
C PHE A 189 -6.60 8.81 -14.22
N GLU A 190 -7.66 8.37 -13.57
CA GLU A 190 -7.85 8.48 -12.12
C GLU A 190 -7.45 7.16 -11.46
N PRO A 191 -6.23 7.08 -10.87
CA PRO A 191 -5.72 5.82 -10.31
C PRO A 191 -6.59 5.23 -9.20
N TRP A 192 -7.42 6.07 -8.58
CA TRP A 192 -8.34 5.69 -7.50
C TRP A 192 -9.73 5.23 -7.99
N GLY A 193 -9.98 5.21 -9.31
CA GLY A 193 -11.29 4.80 -9.87
C GLY A 193 -11.82 3.50 -9.26
N PRO A 194 -11.05 2.39 -9.30
CA PRO A 194 -11.49 1.13 -8.72
C PRO A 194 -11.78 1.18 -7.21
N LEU A 195 -11.08 2.04 -6.44
CA LEU A 195 -11.40 2.27 -5.02
C LEU A 195 -12.71 3.01 -4.86
N LYS A 196 -12.94 4.05 -5.68
CA LYS A 196 -14.18 4.82 -5.66
C LYS A 196 -15.39 3.93 -5.92
N ASP A 197 -15.29 3.05 -6.91
CA ASP A 197 -16.38 2.14 -7.32
C ASP A 197 -16.72 1.12 -6.21
N ARG A 198 -15.78 0.85 -5.30
CA ARG A 198 -15.93 -0.09 -4.17
C ARG A 198 -16.08 0.59 -2.81
N SER A 199 -16.37 1.89 -2.80
CA SER A 199 -16.48 2.67 -1.56
C SER A 199 -17.92 3.03 -1.23
N ALA A 200 -18.28 2.90 0.04
CA ALA A 200 -19.51 3.46 0.60
C ALA A 200 -19.40 4.97 0.85
N ALA A 201 -18.17 5.40 1.21
CA ALA A 201 -17.80 6.80 1.33
C ALA A 201 -16.41 6.98 0.72
N PHE A 202 -16.25 7.97 -0.16
CA PHE A 202 -15.02 8.22 -0.88
C PHE A 202 -14.62 9.69 -0.84
N ASN A 203 -13.37 9.94 -0.52
CA ASN A 203 -12.75 11.25 -0.56
C ASN A 203 -11.42 11.15 -1.28
N VAL A 204 -11.01 12.22 -1.95
CA VAL A 204 -9.69 12.34 -2.56
C VAL A 204 -9.20 13.77 -2.47
N GLU A 205 -7.91 13.93 -2.20
CA GLU A 205 -7.20 15.20 -2.31
C GLU A 205 -6.00 15.05 -3.22
N GLU A 206 -5.79 16.02 -4.11
CA GLU A 206 -4.61 16.10 -4.95
C GLU A 206 -3.58 17.05 -4.33
N ARG A 207 -2.30 16.71 -4.51
CA ARG A 207 -1.15 17.43 -3.97
C ARG A 207 -0.07 17.63 -5.03
N ALA A 208 0.88 18.53 -4.77
CA ALA A 208 2.01 18.79 -5.65
C ALA A 208 1.55 19.08 -7.09
N CYS A 209 0.69 20.09 -7.25
CA CYS A 209 0.10 20.45 -8.56
C CYS A 209 -0.58 19.25 -9.25
N GLY A 210 -1.22 18.36 -8.51
CA GLY A 210 -1.93 17.20 -9.05
C GLY A 210 -1.04 16.02 -9.44
N LEU A 211 0.24 16.02 -9.05
CA LEU A 211 1.16 14.89 -9.28
C LEU A 211 1.00 13.75 -8.27
N MET A 212 0.38 14.04 -7.13
CA MET A 212 0.14 13.09 -6.04
C MET A 212 -1.32 13.15 -5.61
N PHE A 213 -1.82 12.05 -5.07
CA PHE A 213 -3.14 11.99 -4.48
C PHE A 213 -3.11 11.22 -3.15
N LEU A 214 -4.06 11.55 -2.30
CA LEU A 214 -4.45 10.76 -1.14
C LEU A 214 -5.97 10.53 -1.23
N ALA A 215 -6.36 9.26 -1.37
CA ALA A 215 -7.76 8.83 -1.35
C ALA A 215 -8.05 8.08 -0.05
N TRP A 216 -9.24 8.29 0.52
CA TRP A 216 -9.65 7.61 1.74
C TRP A 216 -11.16 7.50 1.85
N GLY A 217 -11.63 6.60 2.68
CA GLY A 217 -13.05 6.40 2.91
C GLY A 217 -13.37 5.08 3.58
N GLU A 218 -14.56 4.56 3.30
CA GLU A 218 -15.06 3.29 3.80
C GLU A 218 -15.34 2.34 2.63
N MET A 219 -14.93 1.09 2.74
CA MET A 219 -15.22 0.07 1.74
C MET A 219 -16.68 -0.36 1.80
N LEU A 220 -17.25 -0.69 0.64
CA LEU A 220 -18.57 -1.32 0.57
C LEU A 220 -18.52 -2.72 1.22
N THR A 221 -19.61 -3.10 1.87
CA THR A 221 -19.82 -4.46 2.34
C THR A 221 -19.93 -5.42 1.14
N GLN A 222 -19.61 -6.69 1.37
CA GLN A 222 -19.53 -7.74 0.33
C GLN A 222 -20.82 -8.04 -0.45
N ASP A 223 -21.96 -7.45 -0.06
CA ASP A 223 -23.29 -7.83 -0.55
C ASP A 223 -23.75 -7.13 -1.84
N LYS A 224 -22.92 -6.32 -2.50
CA LYS A 224 -23.25 -5.81 -3.82
C LYS A 224 -22.62 -6.70 -4.89
N PRO A 225 -23.46 -7.37 -5.71
CA PRO A 225 -22.97 -8.11 -6.88
C PRO A 225 -22.27 -7.15 -7.84
N PHE A 226 -21.29 -7.70 -8.55
CA PHE A 226 -20.64 -7.01 -9.64
C PHE A 226 -21.67 -6.62 -10.71
N THR A 227 -21.91 -5.35 -10.92
CA THR A 227 -22.62 -4.84 -12.10
C THR A 227 -21.62 -4.55 -13.20
#